data_f9d16bf24c2620082f739d3e3f8e8614
#
_entry.id   f9d16bf24c2620082f739d3e3f8e8614
#
_cell.length_a   1.000
_cell.length_b   1.000
_cell.length_c   1.000
_cell.angle_alpha   90.00
_cell.angle_beta   90.00
_cell.angle_gamma   90.00
#
_symmetry.space_group_name_H-M   'P 1'
#
loop_
_entity.id
_entity.type
_entity.pdbx_description
1 polymer ?
#
loop_
_entity_poly.entity_id
_entity_poly.type
_entity_poly.pdbx_seq_one_letter_code
_entity_poly.pdbx_strand_id
1 'polypeptide(L)'
;MLENLNSKKFTNAIKTLTSTSMGTENMGPFLYSLIKFVRPHRVLEIGSGLTTIYILAALKEISDLEAKENDGVSTNYNPDFRNNDYYNLKHPKYFLHTFDNLAHPKTKADHVVKIAGDLGYSTLLKFWNDEYQKLPKLLPKEEQEFDLIWCDQGSLLDYIHQKNILFPLLSSRMGSYIIFHSTLSNVHGLAFTSRLKLEIMQGRLPEFEIISFLEPHKAQQNSCTIIRRATGISNNIYTDRP
;
A
#
# COMPACT_ATOMS: atom_id res chain seq x y z
N MET A 1 16.87 0.91 13.26
CA MET A 1 15.59 1.03 12.56
C MET A 1 15.72 1.63 11.15
N LEU A 2 16.58 2.63 10.91
CA LEU A 2 16.88 3.16 9.56
C LEU A 2 18.09 2.48 8.87
N GLU A 3 18.70 1.49 9.49
CA GLU A 3 19.92 0.83 8.98
C GLU A 3 19.66 0.09 7.66
N ASN A 4 18.48 -0.50 7.48
CA ASN A 4 18.16 -1.23 6.24
C ASN A 4 18.04 -0.31 5.03
N LEU A 5 17.38 0.84 5.14
CA LEU A 5 17.23 1.78 4.02
C LEU A 5 18.56 2.45 3.63
N ASN A 6 19.47 2.62 4.58
CA ASN A 6 20.79 3.20 4.36
C ASN A 6 21.84 2.17 3.92
N SER A 7 21.47 0.89 3.86
CA SER A 7 22.42 -0.13 3.44
C SER A 7 22.80 0.06 1.97
N LYS A 8 24.06 -0.24 1.64
CA LYS A 8 24.56 -0.18 0.26
C LYS A 8 23.76 -1.07 -0.69
N LYS A 9 23.28 -2.22 -0.19
CA LYS A 9 22.41 -3.13 -0.97
C LYS A 9 21.08 -2.47 -1.33
N PHE A 10 20.39 -1.89 -0.34
CA PHE A 10 19.12 -1.20 -0.55
C PHE A 10 19.28 -0.01 -1.50
N THR A 11 20.28 0.85 -1.25
CA THR A 11 20.55 2.01 -2.10
C THR A 11 20.82 1.61 -3.56
N ASN A 12 21.57 0.52 -3.80
CA ASN A 12 21.83 0.02 -5.14
C ASN A 12 20.53 -0.54 -5.78
N ALA A 13 19.71 -1.26 -5.04
CA ALA A 13 18.43 -1.75 -5.51
C ALA A 13 17.52 -0.59 -5.98
N ILE A 14 17.41 0.45 -5.15
CA ILE A 14 16.64 1.65 -5.49
C ILE A 14 17.19 2.33 -6.76
N LYS A 15 18.50 2.53 -6.87
CA LYS A 15 19.12 3.08 -8.09
C LYS A 15 18.80 2.27 -9.33
N THR A 16 18.81 0.93 -9.23
CA THR A 16 18.48 0.04 -10.35
C THR A 16 17.03 0.22 -10.81
N LEU A 17 16.09 0.35 -9.86
CA LEU A 17 14.67 0.46 -10.14
C LEU A 17 14.21 1.91 -10.42
N THR A 18 14.98 2.91 -10.05
CA THR A 18 14.63 4.31 -10.33
C THR A 18 14.56 4.56 -11.84
N SER A 19 13.49 5.21 -12.25
CA SER A 19 13.33 5.76 -13.60
C SER A 19 12.86 7.21 -13.47
N THR A 20 13.62 8.13 -14.02
CA THR A 20 13.37 9.59 -13.93
C THR A 20 12.04 10.03 -14.56
N SER A 21 11.37 9.14 -15.28
CA SER A 21 10.12 9.44 -15.99
C SER A 21 8.89 8.78 -15.36
N MET A 22 9.03 8.02 -14.28
CA MET A 22 7.93 7.28 -13.65
C MET A 22 7.32 7.99 -12.43
N GLY A 23 7.96 9.05 -11.93
CA GLY A 23 7.41 9.93 -10.89
C GLY A 23 7.21 9.32 -9.50
N THR A 24 7.72 8.11 -9.24
CA THR A 24 7.48 7.37 -8.00
C THR A 24 8.59 7.52 -6.96
N GLU A 25 9.60 8.33 -7.22
CA GLU A 25 10.79 8.48 -6.37
C GLU A 25 10.44 8.92 -4.94
N ASN A 26 9.46 9.81 -4.76
CA ASN A 26 9.00 10.24 -3.44
C ASN A 26 7.90 9.33 -2.87
N MET A 27 7.22 8.58 -3.74
CA MET A 27 6.17 7.66 -3.31
C MET A 27 6.72 6.45 -2.55
N GLY A 28 7.92 5.98 -2.91
CA GLY A 28 8.57 4.89 -2.18
C GLY A 28 8.77 5.20 -0.69
N PRO A 29 9.51 6.26 -0.32
CA PRO A 29 9.67 6.68 1.08
C PRO A 29 8.35 7.01 1.78
N PHE A 30 7.38 7.60 1.08
CA PHE A 30 6.06 7.88 1.62
C PHE A 30 5.31 6.60 1.99
N LEU A 31 5.23 5.62 1.08
CA LEU A 31 4.58 4.33 1.32
C LEU A 31 5.27 3.55 2.45
N TYR A 32 6.60 3.55 2.48
CA TYR A 32 7.35 2.94 3.56
C TYR A 32 6.93 3.50 4.92
N SER A 33 6.89 4.84 5.05
CA SER A 33 6.52 5.50 6.30
C SER A 33 5.05 5.24 6.67
N LEU A 34 4.15 5.32 5.70
CA LEU A 34 2.74 5.04 5.91
C LEU A 34 2.51 3.59 6.35
N ILE A 35 3.11 2.62 5.66
CA ILE A 35 2.98 1.19 6.00
C ILE A 35 3.49 0.93 7.42
N LYS A 36 4.60 1.52 7.80
CA LYS A 36 5.10 1.40 9.18
C LYS A 36 4.15 2.01 10.22
N PHE A 37 3.43 3.05 9.86
CA PHE A 37 2.46 3.70 10.75
C PHE A 37 1.18 2.89 10.86
N VAL A 38 0.61 2.43 9.72
CA VAL A 38 -0.70 1.74 9.69
C VAL A 38 -0.59 0.22 9.91
N ARG A 39 0.59 -0.36 9.73
CA ARG A 39 0.91 -1.79 9.90
C ARG A 39 -0.05 -2.74 9.18
N PRO A 40 -0.29 -2.60 7.86
CA PRO A 40 -1.14 -3.51 7.11
C PRO A 40 -0.51 -4.91 7.07
N HIS A 41 -1.31 -5.96 7.23
CA HIS A 41 -0.82 -7.33 7.08
C HIS A 41 -0.77 -7.75 5.61
N ARG A 42 -1.78 -7.36 4.83
CA ARG A 42 -1.93 -7.73 3.44
C ARG A 42 -1.92 -6.48 2.57
N VAL A 43 -0.96 -6.43 1.68
CA VAL A 43 -0.80 -5.32 0.73
C VAL A 43 -0.97 -5.82 -0.68
N LEU A 44 -1.75 -5.08 -1.47
CA LEU A 44 -1.83 -5.25 -2.92
C LEU A 44 -1.16 -4.06 -3.59
N GLU A 45 -0.30 -4.33 -4.56
CA GLU A 45 0.30 -3.32 -5.42
C GLU A 45 -0.06 -3.59 -6.87
N ILE A 46 -0.43 -2.55 -7.60
CA ILE A 46 -0.68 -2.58 -9.03
C ILE A 46 0.32 -1.65 -9.70
N GLY A 47 1.20 -2.23 -10.52
CA GLY A 47 2.40 -1.59 -11.04
C GLY A 47 3.61 -1.84 -10.15
N SER A 48 4.44 -2.82 -10.52
CA SER A 48 5.62 -3.23 -9.76
C SER A 48 6.83 -2.37 -10.11
N GLY A 49 7.66 -2.09 -9.12
CA GLY A 49 8.88 -1.32 -9.37
C GLY A 49 9.61 -0.89 -8.12
N LEU A 50 10.00 0.37 -8.10
CA LEU A 50 10.70 0.99 -6.97
C LEU A 50 9.86 0.93 -5.68
N THR A 51 8.56 1.20 -5.76
CA THR A 51 7.64 1.20 -4.63
C THR A 51 7.54 -0.17 -3.98
N THR A 52 7.59 -1.25 -4.76
CA THR A 52 7.58 -2.64 -4.28
C THR A 52 8.67 -2.87 -3.22
N ILE A 53 9.88 -2.38 -3.46
CA ILE A 53 11.01 -2.60 -2.56
C ILE A 53 10.85 -1.82 -1.26
N TYR A 54 10.30 -0.60 -1.30
CA TYR A 54 9.98 0.16 -0.09
C TYR A 54 8.84 -0.47 0.72
N ILE A 55 7.81 -0.99 0.06
CA ILE A 55 6.70 -1.71 0.70
C ILE A 55 7.26 -2.95 1.42
N LEU A 56 8.07 -3.76 0.72
CA LEU A 56 8.67 -4.96 1.29
C LEU A 56 9.60 -4.66 2.47
N ALA A 57 10.39 -3.60 2.38
CA ALA A 57 11.24 -3.16 3.48
C ALA A 57 10.42 -2.81 4.73
N ALA A 58 9.32 -2.08 4.55
CA ALA A 58 8.42 -1.72 5.65
C ALA A 58 7.78 -2.97 6.28
N LEU A 59 7.24 -3.87 5.47
CA LEU A 59 6.61 -5.12 5.95
C LEU A 59 7.61 -6.02 6.67
N LYS A 60 8.85 -6.12 6.17
CA LYS A 60 9.92 -6.87 6.84
C LYS A 60 10.23 -6.31 8.23
N GLU A 61 10.40 -5.00 8.34
CA GLU A 61 10.69 -4.37 9.62
C GLU A 61 9.54 -4.51 10.63
N ILE A 62 8.28 -4.43 10.18
CA ILE A 62 7.12 -4.64 11.04
C ILE A 62 7.10 -6.10 11.52
N SER A 63 7.26 -7.06 10.61
CA SER A 63 7.30 -8.48 10.94
C SER A 63 8.40 -8.82 11.95
N ASP A 64 9.60 -8.25 11.77
CA ASP A 64 10.73 -8.46 12.69
C ASP A 64 10.49 -7.81 14.06
N LEU A 65 9.82 -6.66 14.08
CA LEU A 65 9.45 -5.97 15.31
C LEU A 65 8.43 -6.80 16.12
N GLU A 66 7.39 -7.27 15.47
CA GLU A 66 6.35 -8.08 16.14
C GLU A 66 6.86 -9.43 16.62
N ALA A 67 7.77 -10.06 15.87
CA ALA A 67 8.43 -11.28 16.34
C ALA A 67 9.16 -11.03 17.68
N LYS A 68 9.90 -9.92 17.79
CA LYS A 68 10.59 -9.52 19.02
C LYS A 68 9.61 -9.17 20.16
N GLU A 69 8.51 -8.51 19.84
CA GLU A 69 7.47 -8.17 20.83
C GLU A 69 6.81 -9.42 21.39
N ASN A 70 6.59 -10.45 20.57
CA ASN A 70 6.00 -11.74 20.98
C ASN A 70 6.96 -12.59 21.82
N ASP A 71 8.28 -12.46 21.59
CA ASP A 71 9.32 -13.15 22.36
C ASP A 71 9.57 -12.50 23.75
N GLY A 72 8.76 -11.51 24.14
CA GLY A 72 8.88 -10.83 25.45
C GLY A 72 10.09 -9.91 25.57
N VAL A 73 10.80 -9.67 24.48
CA VAL A 73 11.83 -8.62 24.41
C VAL A 73 11.11 -7.27 24.37
N SER A 74 11.04 -6.64 25.56
CA SER A 74 10.39 -5.35 25.79
C SER A 74 10.76 -4.34 24.70
N THR A 75 9.83 -4.09 23.81
CA THR A 75 9.77 -2.79 23.16
C THR A 75 9.07 -1.84 24.14
N ASN A 76 9.39 -0.56 24.13
CA ASN A 76 8.76 0.48 24.96
C ASN A 76 7.26 0.65 24.69
N TYR A 77 6.58 -0.43 24.30
CA TYR A 77 5.15 -0.45 24.02
C TYR A 77 4.41 -0.92 25.27
N ASN A 78 3.57 -0.06 25.79
CA ASN A 78 2.65 -0.44 26.85
C ASN A 78 1.62 -1.43 26.29
N PRO A 79 1.53 -2.68 26.79
CA PRO A 79 0.54 -3.66 26.33
C PRO A 79 -0.91 -3.18 26.49
N ASP A 80 -1.18 -2.24 27.40
CA ASP A 80 -2.51 -1.66 27.64
C ASP A 80 -3.02 -0.83 26.42
N PHE A 81 -2.13 -0.44 25.50
CA PHE A 81 -2.49 0.27 24.26
C PHE A 81 -2.61 -0.66 23.05
N ARG A 82 -2.46 -1.95 23.21
CA ARG A 82 -2.64 -2.91 22.12
C ARG A 82 -4.12 -3.14 21.85
N ASN A 83 -4.54 -2.96 20.62
CA ASN A 83 -5.83 -3.46 20.19
C ASN A 83 -5.72 -4.98 20.02
N ASN A 84 -6.20 -5.74 21.01
CA ASN A 84 -6.13 -7.19 21.02
C ASN A 84 -6.80 -7.83 19.79
N ASP A 85 -7.84 -7.21 19.23
CA ASP A 85 -8.52 -7.71 18.05
C ASP A 85 -7.64 -7.58 16.79
N TYR A 86 -6.77 -6.59 16.74
CA TYR A 86 -5.80 -6.42 15.66
C TYR A 86 -4.67 -7.46 15.73
N TYR A 87 -4.19 -7.78 16.93
CA TYR A 87 -3.09 -8.72 17.17
C TYR A 87 -3.53 -10.19 17.28
N ASN A 88 -4.79 -10.46 17.65
CA ASN A 88 -5.35 -11.81 17.76
C ASN A 88 -5.73 -12.45 16.43
N LEU A 89 -5.31 -11.87 15.31
CA LEU A 89 -5.42 -12.52 14.02
C LEU A 89 -4.56 -13.79 14.03
N LYS A 90 -5.19 -14.93 13.91
CA LYS A 90 -4.58 -16.27 13.99
C LYS A 90 -3.41 -16.49 13.03
N HIS A 91 -3.15 -15.56 12.10
CA HIS A 91 -2.02 -15.59 11.18
C HIS A 91 -1.65 -14.17 10.71
N PRO A 92 -0.88 -13.38 11.46
CA PRO A 92 -0.28 -12.17 10.93
C PRO A 92 0.88 -12.55 9.99
N LYS A 93 0.56 -13.11 8.85
CA LYS A 93 1.57 -13.28 7.81
C LYS A 93 1.55 -12.03 6.97
N TYR A 94 2.55 -11.19 7.17
CA TYR A 94 2.78 -10.05 6.31
C TYR A 94 3.12 -10.50 4.91
N PHE A 95 2.43 -9.95 3.89
CA PHE A 95 2.81 -10.21 2.52
C PHE A 95 2.29 -9.14 1.56
N LEU A 96 2.99 -9.06 0.43
CA LEU A 96 2.70 -8.21 -0.69
C LEU A 96 2.35 -9.07 -1.91
N HIS A 97 1.16 -8.87 -2.47
CA HIS A 97 0.86 -9.25 -3.84
C HIS A 97 1.12 -8.05 -4.74
N THR A 98 1.95 -8.22 -5.78
CA THR A 98 2.18 -7.18 -6.77
C THR A 98 1.88 -7.70 -8.16
N PHE A 99 1.15 -6.91 -8.94
CA PHE A 99 0.73 -7.22 -10.30
C PHE A 99 1.39 -6.26 -11.29
N ASP A 100 2.00 -6.81 -12.33
CA ASP A 100 2.51 -6.06 -13.46
C ASP A 100 2.46 -6.93 -14.71
N ASN A 101 1.85 -6.43 -15.77
CA ASN A 101 1.75 -7.16 -17.05
C ASN A 101 2.96 -6.95 -17.97
N LEU A 102 3.98 -6.24 -17.49
CA LEU A 102 5.22 -5.92 -18.21
C LEU A 102 5.01 -5.17 -19.55
N ALA A 103 3.81 -4.64 -19.77
CA ALA A 103 3.48 -4.00 -21.04
C ALA A 103 4.08 -2.60 -21.21
N HIS A 104 4.41 -1.92 -20.09
CA HIS A 104 4.98 -0.58 -20.16
C HIS A 104 6.45 -0.63 -20.60
N PRO A 105 6.86 0.10 -21.67
CA PRO A 105 8.20 -0.04 -22.27
C PRO A 105 9.36 0.39 -21.34
N LYS A 106 9.07 1.09 -20.26
CA LYS A 106 10.05 1.53 -19.27
C LYS A 106 9.89 0.80 -17.93
N THR A 107 9.08 -0.25 -17.89
CA THR A 107 8.94 -1.04 -16.67
C THR A 107 10.27 -1.69 -16.28
N LYS A 108 10.50 -1.81 -14.99
CA LYS A 108 11.62 -2.57 -14.41
C LYS A 108 11.08 -3.66 -13.49
N ALA A 109 9.80 -3.99 -13.62
CA ALA A 109 9.12 -4.97 -12.80
C ALA A 109 9.75 -6.38 -12.90
N ASP A 110 10.34 -6.71 -14.04
CA ASP A 110 11.08 -7.95 -14.26
C ASP A 110 12.29 -8.13 -13.33
N HIS A 111 12.87 -7.02 -12.85
CA HIS A 111 13.97 -7.04 -11.88
C HIS A 111 13.55 -7.17 -10.43
N VAL A 112 12.28 -6.90 -10.12
CA VAL A 112 11.78 -6.80 -8.73
C VAL A 112 11.95 -8.09 -7.96
N VAL A 113 11.61 -9.24 -8.55
CA VAL A 113 11.71 -10.55 -7.88
C VAL A 113 13.15 -10.87 -7.48
N LYS A 114 14.10 -10.64 -8.41
CA LYS A 114 15.52 -10.86 -8.12
C LYS A 114 16.02 -9.94 -7.01
N ILE A 115 15.71 -8.65 -7.11
CA ILE A 115 16.13 -7.63 -6.13
C ILE A 115 15.53 -7.94 -4.75
N ALA A 116 14.25 -8.32 -4.69
CA ALA A 116 13.62 -8.73 -3.43
C ALA A 116 14.32 -9.95 -2.82
N GLY A 117 14.74 -10.92 -3.67
CA GLY A 117 15.56 -12.06 -3.24
C GLY A 117 16.91 -11.66 -2.66
N ASP A 118 17.64 -10.79 -3.36
CA ASP A 118 18.95 -10.29 -2.93
C ASP A 118 18.89 -9.50 -1.60
N LEU A 119 17.73 -8.88 -1.32
CA LEU A 119 17.45 -8.16 -0.07
C LEU A 119 16.87 -9.03 1.05
N GLY A 120 16.57 -10.31 0.78
CA GLY A 120 15.99 -11.23 1.75
C GLY A 120 14.47 -11.07 1.96
N TYR A 121 13.74 -10.52 0.98
CA TYR A 121 12.31 -10.27 1.06
C TYR A 121 11.44 -11.30 0.34
N SER A 122 12.02 -12.36 -0.22
CA SER A 122 11.30 -13.35 -1.06
C SER A 122 10.08 -13.97 -0.39
N THR A 123 10.13 -14.18 0.93
CA THR A 123 9.02 -14.79 1.69
C THR A 123 7.82 -13.86 1.88
N LEU A 124 8.00 -12.57 1.62
CA LEU A 124 6.98 -11.53 1.75
C LEU A 124 6.35 -11.15 0.41
N LEU A 125 6.91 -11.62 -0.71
CA LEU A 125 6.53 -11.19 -2.05
C LEU A 125 5.86 -12.31 -2.84
N LYS A 126 4.73 -11.99 -3.45
CA LYS A 126 4.12 -12.78 -4.52
C LYS A 126 3.94 -11.89 -5.74
N PHE A 127 4.79 -12.09 -6.73
CA PHE A 127 4.76 -11.35 -8.00
C PHE A 127 3.87 -12.08 -9.00
N TRP A 128 2.99 -11.32 -9.67
CA TRP A 128 2.10 -11.79 -10.71
C TRP A 128 2.40 -11.08 -12.02
N ASN A 129 2.94 -11.80 -13.00
CA ASN A 129 3.07 -11.29 -14.35
C ASN A 129 1.72 -11.45 -15.06
N ASP A 130 0.78 -10.60 -14.72
CA ASP A 130 -0.58 -10.63 -15.25
C ASP A 130 -1.30 -9.30 -15.00
N GLU A 131 -2.48 -9.16 -15.59
CA GLU A 131 -3.39 -8.05 -15.34
C GLU A 131 -4.12 -8.24 -14.00
N TYR A 132 -4.13 -7.20 -13.17
CA TYR A 132 -4.79 -7.25 -11.84
C TYR A 132 -6.31 -7.51 -11.94
N GLN A 133 -6.94 -7.25 -13.08
CA GLN A 133 -8.35 -7.56 -13.33
C GLN A 133 -8.65 -9.05 -13.21
N LYS A 134 -7.65 -9.88 -13.38
CA LYS A 134 -7.76 -11.34 -13.22
C LYS A 134 -7.61 -11.79 -11.76
N LEU A 135 -7.24 -10.90 -10.86
CA LEU A 135 -6.99 -11.19 -9.44
C LEU A 135 -8.12 -12.01 -8.77
N PRO A 136 -9.42 -11.69 -8.97
CA PRO A 136 -10.50 -12.49 -8.38
C PRO A 136 -10.54 -13.94 -8.84
N LYS A 137 -9.89 -14.26 -9.96
CA LYS A 137 -9.77 -15.65 -10.49
C LYS A 137 -8.46 -16.32 -10.10
N LEU A 138 -7.42 -15.53 -9.82
CA LEU A 138 -6.07 -16.02 -9.52
C LEU A 138 -5.86 -16.29 -8.04
N LEU A 139 -6.53 -15.54 -7.17
CA LEU A 139 -6.40 -15.68 -5.73
C LEU A 139 -7.54 -16.49 -5.14
N PRO A 140 -7.26 -17.36 -4.16
CA PRO A 140 -8.27 -17.94 -3.29
C PRO A 140 -9.07 -16.84 -2.59
N LYS A 141 -10.35 -17.08 -2.30
CA LYS A 141 -11.23 -16.06 -1.69
C LYS A 141 -10.69 -15.53 -0.36
N GLU A 142 -10.06 -16.36 0.42
CA GLU A 142 -9.43 -16.03 1.70
C GLU A 142 -8.19 -15.12 1.56
N GLU A 143 -7.63 -15.02 0.35
CA GLU A 143 -6.52 -14.11 0.03
C GLU A 143 -6.96 -12.82 -0.68
N GLN A 144 -8.26 -12.67 -0.97
CA GLN A 144 -8.81 -11.52 -1.71
C GLN A 144 -9.18 -10.32 -0.82
N GLU A 145 -8.64 -10.22 0.37
CA GLU A 145 -8.87 -9.09 1.28
C GLU A 145 -7.55 -8.43 1.64
N PHE A 146 -7.44 -7.11 1.37
CA PHE A 146 -6.22 -6.34 1.55
C PHE A 146 -6.44 -5.16 2.50
N ASP A 147 -5.51 -4.93 3.42
CA ASP A 147 -5.56 -3.81 4.35
C ASP A 147 -5.07 -2.51 3.68
N LEU A 148 -4.18 -2.63 2.68
CA LEU A 148 -3.68 -1.52 1.90
C LEU A 148 -3.57 -1.93 0.42
N ILE A 149 -4.10 -1.09 -0.47
CA ILE A 149 -3.98 -1.23 -1.92
C ILE A 149 -3.24 -0.01 -2.45
N TRP A 150 -2.10 -0.22 -3.09
CA TRP A 150 -1.37 0.79 -3.85
C TRP A 150 -1.61 0.59 -5.33
N CYS A 151 -2.11 1.63 -6.01
CA CYS A 151 -2.49 1.58 -7.42
C CYS A 151 -1.71 2.62 -8.21
N ASP A 152 -0.72 2.16 -8.97
CA ASP A 152 0.10 2.97 -9.89
C ASP A 152 -0.22 2.60 -11.34
N GLN A 153 -1.40 2.97 -11.81
CA GLN A 153 -1.87 2.72 -13.18
C GLN A 153 -1.66 3.91 -14.11
N GLY A 154 -1.06 4.98 -13.63
CA GLY A 154 -0.85 6.19 -14.44
C GLY A 154 -2.16 6.82 -14.92
N SER A 155 -2.28 7.04 -16.24
CA SER A 155 -3.42 7.74 -16.86
C SER A 155 -4.69 6.89 -17.05
N LEU A 156 -4.67 5.62 -16.69
CA LEU A 156 -5.78 4.67 -16.98
C LEU A 156 -6.80 4.56 -15.83
N LEU A 157 -6.93 5.58 -14.99
CA LEU A 157 -7.89 5.58 -13.90
C LEU A 157 -9.32 5.74 -14.43
N ASP A 158 -10.08 4.67 -14.39
CA ASP A 158 -11.53 4.67 -14.64
C ASP A 158 -12.29 4.41 -13.34
N TYR A 159 -13.21 5.31 -13.00
CA TYR A 159 -13.93 5.23 -11.73
C TYR A 159 -14.74 3.94 -11.57
N ILE A 160 -15.50 3.57 -12.59
CA ILE A 160 -16.40 2.40 -12.51
C ILE A 160 -15.57 1.13 -12.41
N HIS A 161 -14.52 1.05 -13.21
CA HIS A 161 -13.62 -0.09 -13.22
C HIS A 161 -12.93 -0.28 -11.86
N GLN A 162 -12.36 0.79 -11.30
CA GLN A 162 -11.69 0.74 -10.01
C GLN A 162 -12.66 0.41 -8.86
N LYS A 163 -13.84 1.02 -8.86
CA LYS A 163 -14.89 0.74 -7.88
C LYS A 163 -15.31 -0.73 -7.89
N ASN A 164 -15.48 -1.32 -9.06
CA ASN A 164 -15.95 -2.70 -9.19
C ASN A 164 -14.88 -3.75 -8.89
N ILE A 165 -13.61 -3.42 -9.03
CA ILE A 165 -12.51 -4.38 -8.86
C ILE A 165 -11.79 -4.17 -7.53
N LEU A 166 -11.33 -2.94 -7.24
CA LEU A 166 -10.46 -2.73 -6.08
C LEU A 166 -11.22 -2.54 -4.76
N PHE A 167 -12.37 -1.85 -4.79
CA PHE A 167 -13.11 -1.61 -3.55
C PHE A 167 -13.62 -2.89 -2.87
N PRO A 168 -14.10 -3.91 -3.63
CA PRO A 168 -14.46 -5.20 -3.04
C PRO A 168 -13.28 -5.97 -2.42
N LEU A 169 -12.04 -5.67 -2.84
CA LEU A 169 -10.83 -6.29 -2.31
C LEU A 169 -10.29 -5.56 -1.07
N LEU A 170 -10.80 -4.37 -0.77
CA LEU A 170 -10.38 -3.64 0.42
C LEU A 170 -11.01 -4.24 1.66
N SER A 171 -10.18 -4.52 2.65
CA SER A 171 -10.62 -5.06 3.94
C SER A 171 -11.77 -4.24 4.53
N SER A 172 -12.74 -4.95 5.11
CA SER A 172 -13.85 -4.35 5.82
C SER A 172 -13.44 -3.66 7.13
N ARG A 173 -12.18 -3.82 7.54
CA ARG A 173 -11.65 -3.22 8.76
C ARG A 173 -11.58 -1.71 8.64
N MET A 174 -11.86 -1.03 9.75
CA MET A 174 -11.56 0.38 9.87
C MET A 174 -10.07 0.64 9.71
N GLY A 175 -9.71 1.69 8.94
CA GLY A 175 -8.31 2.02 8.70
C GLY A 175 -7.64 1.20 7.60
N SER A 176 -8.42 0.55 6.73
CA SER A 176 -7.91 0.04 5.46
C SER A 176 -7.85 1.16 4.41
N TYR A 177 -6.90 1.05 3.47
CA TYR A 177 -6.54 2.16 2.57
C TYR A 177 -6.48 1.70 1.10
N ILE A 178 -6.99 2.56 0.20
CA ILE A 178 -6.62 2.52 -1.22
C ILE A 178 -5.89 3.81 -1.56
N ILE A 179 -4.75 3.71 -2.23
CA ILE A 179 -3.92 4.84 -2.62
C ILE A 179 -3.73 4.82 -4.13
N PHE A 180 -4.12 5.88 -4.79
CA PHE A 180 -3.97 6.05 -6.23
C PHE A 180 -2.89 7.08 -6.53
N HIS A 181 -1.96 6.73 -7.40
CA HIS A 181 -0.93 7.65 -7.89
C HIS A 181 -1.43 8.51 -9.05
N SER A 182 -0.81 9.68 -9.21
CA SER A 182 -1.00 10.56 -10.38
C SER A 182 -2.44 11.07 -10.59
N THR A 183 -3.17 11.27 -9.51
CA THR A 183 -4.62 11.56 -9.54
C THR A 183 -4.99 13.01 -9.86
N LEU A 184 -4.07 13.96 -9.71
CA LEU A 184 -4.33 15.38 -9.96
C LEU A 184 -3.55 15.94 -11.15
N SER A 185 -2.68 15.14 -11.76
CA SER A 185 -1.76 15.57 -12.80
C SER A 185 -2.26 15.35 -14.24
N ASN A 186 -3.41 14.72 -14.40
CA ASN A 186 -4.01 14.48 -15.71
C ASN A 186 -5.55 14.54 -15.65
N VAL A 187 -6.18 14.67 -16.80
CA VAL A 187 -7.64 14.84 -16.90
C VAL A 187 -8.41 13.62 -16.39
N HIS A 188 -7.90 12.41 -16.63
CA HIS A 188 -8.56 11.17 -16.17
C HIS A 188 -8.47 11.03 -14.65
N GLY A 189 -7.32 11.33 -14.06
CA GLY A 189 -7.14 11.35 -12.61
C GLY A 189 -8.03 12.40 -11.93
N LEU A 190 -8.13 13.60 -12.50
CA LEU A 190 -9.03 14.65 -12.01
C LEU A 190 -10.50 14.24 -12.09
N ALA A 191 -10.93 13.64 -13.20
CA ALA A 191 -12.29 13.14 -13.37
C ALA A 191 -12.60 12.01 -12.35
N PHE A 192 -11.66 11.09 -12.17
CA PHE A 192 -11.75 10.01 -11.19
C PHE A 192 -11.91 10.55 -9.76
N THR A 193 -11.02 11.41 -9.33
CA THR A 193 -11.06 11.99 -7.96
C THR A 193 -12.27 12.85 -7.72
N SER A 194 -12.69 13.64 -8.72
CA SER A 194 -13.89 14.46 -8.62
C SER A 194 -15.14 13.61 -8.46
N ARG A 195 -15.26 12.53 -9.25
CA ARG A 195 -16.37 11.59 -9.13
C ARG A 195 -16.38 10.92 -7.77
N LEU A 196 -15.24 10.48 -7.29
CA LEU A 196 -15.09 9.82 -6.00
C LEU A 196 -15.49 10.73 -4.83
N LYS A 197 -15.03 12.00 -4.85
CA LYS A 197 -15.44 13.01 -3.87
C LYS A 197 -16.95 13.23 -3.87
N LEU A 198 -17.54 13.32 -5.06
CA LEU A 198 -18.98 13.46 -5.22
C LEU A 198 -19.76 12.27 -4.61
N GLU A 199 -19.32 11.05 -4.86
CA GLU A 199 -19.96 9.84 -4.31
C GLU A 199 -19.90 9.82 -2.77
N ILE A 200 -18.76 10.21 -2.18
CA ILE A 200 -18.61 10.32 -0.72
C ILE A 200 -19.51 11.44 -0.17
N MET A 201 -19.48 12.63 -0.76
CA MET A 201 -20.30 13.78 -0.32
C MET A 201 -21.81 13.50 -0.41
N GLN A 202 -22.23 12.70 -1.37
CA GLN A 202 -23.63 12.32 -1.57
C GLN A 202 -24.06 11.12 -0.71
N GLY A 203 -23.17 10.62 0.16
CA GLY A 203 -23.45 9.50 1.04
C GLY A 203 -23.61 8.15 0.31
N ARG A 204 -23.13 8.04 -0.94
CA ARG A 204 -23.12 6.76 -1.67
C ARG A 204 -21.92 5.87 -1.32
N LEU A 205 -20.91 6.45 -0.69
CA LEU A 205 -19.73 5.78 -0.12
C LEU A 205 -19.48 6.34 1.29
N PRO A 206 -20.46 6.21 2.21
CA PRO A 206 -20.37 6.87 3.53
C PRO A 206 -19.28 6.31 4.43
N GLU A 207 -18.79 5.11 4.12
CA GLU A 207 -17.74 4.45 4.86
C GLU A 207 -16.34 4.98 4.53
N PHE A 208 -16.19 5.89 3.57
CA PHE A 208 -14.89 6.36 3.11
C PHE A 208 -14.64 7.83 3.37
N GLU A 209 -13.41 8.13 3.70
CA GLU A 209 -12.79 9.45 3.68
C GLU A 209 -11.77 9.54 2.55
N ILE A 210 -11.56 10.74 2.03
CA ILE A 210 -10.64 10.99 0.92
C ILE A 210 -9.76 12.21 1.19
N ILE A 211 -8.47 12.05 0.92
CA ILE A 211 -7.50 13.14 0.91
C ILE A 211 -6.59 13.01 -0.32
N SER A 212 -6.23 14.15 -0.91
CA SER A 212 -5.28 14.20 -2.03
C SER A 212 -4.07 15.03 -1.64
N PHE A 213 -2.89 14.52 -2.00
CA PHE A 213 -1.60 15.18 -1.81
C PHE A 213 -1.03 15.58 -3.16
N LEU A 214 -0.33 16.69 -3.18
CA LEU A 214 0.34 17.25 -4.35
C LEU A 214 1.82 17.45 -4.05
N GLU A 215 2.67 17.09 -5.00
CA GLU A 215 4.08 17.44 -5.03
C GLU A 215 4.26 18.69 -5.92
N PRO A 216 4.21 19.90 -5.38
CA PRO A 216 4.10 21.12 -6.18
C PRO A 216 5.33 21.46 -7.01
N HIS A 217 6.47 20.83 -6.71
CA HIS A 217 7.73 20.97 -7.45
C HIS A 217 7.80 20.11 -8.71
N LYS A 218 6.84 19.20 -8.93
CA LYS A 218 6.77 18.36 -10.13
C LYS A 218 5.67 18.83 -11.07
N ALA A 219 5.93 18.78 -12.37
CA ALA A 219 4.94 19.11 -13.41
C ALA A 219 4.02 17.92 -13.75
N GLN A 220 4.49 16.68 -13.58
CA GLN A 220 3.74 15.47 -13.92
C GLN A 220 3.91 14.43 -12.83
N GLN A 221 2.96 13.48 -12.74
CA GLN A 221 3.00 12.39 -11.76
C GLN A 221 3.30 12.88 -10.34
N ASN A 222 2.67 13.99 -9.98
CA ASN A 222 3.00 14.82 -8.84
C ASN A 222 1.98 14.70 -7.70
N SER A 223 1.16 13.67 -7.69
CA SER A 223 0.04 13.60 -6.75
C SER A 223 -0.35 12.17 -6.39
N CYS A 224 -0.91 12.01 -5.21
CA CYS A 224 -1.61 10.80 -4.83
C CYS A 224 -2.93 11.14 -4.12
N THR A 225 -3.89 10.24 -4.23
CA THR A 225 -5.15 10.30 -3.49
C THR A 225 -5.29 9.06 -2.64
N ILE A 226 -5.52 9.28 -1.35
CA ILE A 226 -5.75 8.25 -0.36
C ILE A 226 -7.24 8.22 -0.05
N ILE A 227 -7.80 7.03 -0.08
CA ILE A 227 -9.14 6.70 0.41
C ILE A 227 -8.93 5.82 1.63
N ARG A 228 -9.54 6.22 2.74
CA ARG A 228 -9.52 5.47 3.98
C ARG A 228 -10.91 4.96 4.30
N ARG A 229 -11.03 3.70 4.67
CA ARG A 229 -12.27 3.21 5.28
C ARG A 229 -12.35 3.73 6.71
N ALA A 230 -13.33 4.59 6.97
CA ALA A 230 -13.53 5.29 8.24
C ALA A 230 -14.73 4.76 9.03
N THR A 231 -15.25 3.60 8.66
CA THR A 231 -16.44 3.04 9.26
C THR A 231 -16.21 2.60 10.70
N GLY A 232 -17.20 2.90 11.48
CA GLY A 232 -17.30 2.45 12.85
C GLY A 232 -16.44 3.29 13.79
N ILE A 233 -17.07 3.86 14.78
CA ILE A 233 -16.36 4.26 15.98
C ILE A 233 -15.83 2.95 16.53
N SER A 234 -14.51 2.75 16.49
CA SER A 234 -13.93 1.64 17.22
C SER A 234 -14.35 1.79 18.67
N ASN A 235 -14.67 0.71 19.34
CA ASN A 235 -14.95 0.72 20.78
C ASN A 235 -13.77 1.21 21.63
N ASN A 236 -12.66 1.57 21.00
CA ASN A 236 -11.44 2.08 21.60
C ASN A 236 -11.32 3.61 21.44
N ILE A 237 -12.40 4.35 21.66
CA ILE A 237 -12.25 5.78 21.87
C ILE A 237 -11.43 5.97 23.15
N TYR A 238 -10.29 6.60 22.97
CA TYR A 238 -9.49 7.06 24.07
C TYR A 238 -10.30 8.10 24.84
N THR A 239 -10.88 7.70 25.95
CA THR A 239 -11.40 8.65 26.92
C THR A 239 -10.28 8.92 27.89
N ASP A 240 -9.83 10.17 27.97
CA ASP A 240 -8.97 10.60 29.07
C ASP A 240 -9.61 10.10 30.36
N ARG A 241 -8.95 9.17 31.01
CA ARG A 241 -9.38 8.78 32.36
C ARG A 241 -9.10 9.96 33.26
N PRO A 242 -10.07 10.39 34.05
CA PRO A 242 -9.84 11.42 35.06
C PRO A 242 -8.75 11.00 36.05
#